data_616a66ef510df70a29b54a7c424e0c08
#
_entry.id   616a66ef510df70a29b54a7c424e0c08
#
_cell.length_a   1.000
_cell.length_b   1.000
_cell.length_c   1.000
_cell.angle_alpha   90.00
_cell.angle_beta   90.00
_cell.angle_gamma   90.00
#
_symmetry.space_group_name_H-M   'P 1'
#
loop_
_entity.id
_entity.type
_entity.pdbx_description
1 polymer ?
#
loop_
_entity_poly.entity_id
_entity_poly.type
_entity_poly.pdbx_seq_one_letter_code
_entity_poly.pdbx_strand_id
1 'polypeptide(L)'
;NPPLRRLKLTRPRKPPPRAARPRGRPASRPARYYLAAGIDLRAEAERLCRLDALGGAEGSLVRRPPELTVRRASKRPRSRMGFAIPEENRLSVTVYPGIRRGDLEETLLHELVHLAVGAAPGGRRWHGREFTEALRMAMAEAYGVRGVRPSNAYHGAYAEALERIHAHEATLAAQGVHPEQLELSA
;
A
#
# COMPACT_ATOMS: atom_id res chain seq x y z
N ASN A 1 -6.27 22.99 68.63
CA ASN A 1 -5.63 22.30 67.45
C ASN A 1 -6.23 22.87 66.15
N PRO A 2 -5.48 23.62 65.35
CA PRO A 2 -5.93 24.06 64.06
C PRO A 2 -5.76 22.93 63.01
N PRO A 3 -6.67 22.82 62.01
CA PRO A 3 -6.58 21.77 60.99
C PRO A 3 -5.46 22.04 59.99
N LEU A 4 -4.67 20.99 59.72
CA LEU A 4 -3.62 20.98 58.70
C LEU A 4 -4.19 21.26 57.32
N ARG A 5 -3.85 22.39 56.71
CA ARG A 5 -4.14 22.70 55.30
C ARG A 5 -3.33 21.76 54.39
N ARG A 6 -4.01 20.88 53.63
CA ARG A 6 -3.42 20.06 52.60
C ARG A 6 -2.91 20.97 51.47
N LEU A 7 -1.61 21.04 51.28
CA LEU A 7 -0.96 21.64 50.12
C LEU A 7 -1.36 20.85 48.85
N LYS A 8 -2.09 21.52 47.96
CA LYS A 8 -2.36 20.97 46.62
C LYS A 8 -1.07 21.00 45.81
N LEU A 9 -0.47 19.81 45.58
CA LEU A 9 0.62 19.62 44.63
C LEU A 9 0.10 19.98 43.24
N THR A 10 0.53 21.09 42.68
CA THR A 10 0.30 21.48 41.29
C THR A 10 1.10 20.54 40.39
N ARG A 11 0.40 19.79 39.55
CA ARG A 11 1.03 18.95 38.52
C ARG A 11 1.89 19.83 37.60
N PRO A 12 3.13 19.37 37.25
CA PRO A 12 3.98 20.11 36.32
C PRO A 12 3.28 20.26 34.97
N ARG A 13 3.25 21.47 34.44
CA ARG A 13 2.70 21.79 33.13
C ARG A 13 3.48 21.02 32.06
N LYS A 14 2.73 20.28 31.21
CA LYS A 14 3.28 19.60 30.04
C LYS A 14 4.03 20.62 29.16
N PRO A 15 5.28 20.35 28.73
CA PRO A 15 6.00 21.27 27.87
C PRO A 15 5.24 21.50 26.55
N PRO A 16 5.32 22.71 25.97
CA PRO A 16 4.66 23.01 24.69
C PRO A 16 5.16 22.06 23.59
N PRO A 17 4.29 21.71 22.62
CA PRO A 17 4.70 20.86 21.50
C PRO A 17 5.86 21.54 20.76
N ARG A 18 6.94 20.79 20.58
CA ARG A 18 8.12 21.25 19.84
C ARG A 18 7.68 21.63 18.44
N ALA A 19 7.93 22.87 18.04
CA ALA A 19 7.64 23.38 16.71
C ALA A 19 8.18 22.39 15.65
N ALA A 20 7.29 21.94 14.76
CA ALA A 20 7.65 21.02 13.69
C ALA A 20 8.70 21.70 12.81
N ARG A 21 9.91 21.14 12.74
CA ARG A 21 10.94 21.60 11.80
C ARG A 21 10.35 21.50 10.38
N PRO A 22 10.50 22.52 9.52
CA PRO A 22 10.10 22.42 8.13
C PRO A 22 10.83 21.21 7.52
N ARG A 23 10.07 20.22 7.07
CA ARG A 23 10.61 19.05 6.38
C ARG A 23 11.08 19.52 5.01
N GLY A 24 12.39 19.69 4.84
CA GLY A 24 12.99 19.90 3.53
C GLY A 24 12.48 18.81 2.59
N ARG A 25 12.23 19.16 1.32
CA ARG A 25 11.82 18.22 0.28
C ARG A 25 12.80 17.04 0.31
N PRO A 26 12.33 15.80 0.50
CA PRO A 26 13.25 14.67 0.60
C PRO A 26 14.07 14.59 -0.68
N ALA A 27 15.40 14.50 -0.54
CA ALA A 27 16.28 14.24 -1.66
C ALA A 27 15.80 12.98 -2.39
N SER A 28 15.77 13.00 -3.73
CA SER A 28 15.33 11.85 -4.53
C SER A 28 16.15 10.62 -4.12
N ARG A 29 15.45 9.58 -3.64
CA ARG A 29 16.11 8.33 -3.22
C ARG A 29 16.65 7.60 -4.45
N PRO A 30 17.79 6.89 -4.36
CA PRO A 30 18.35 6.17 -5.50
C PRO A 30 17.39 5.08 -5.99
N ALA A 31 17.36 4.80 -7.29
CA ALA A 31 16.46 3.83 -7.91
C ALA A 31 16.48 2.45 -7.21
N ARG A 32 17.68 1.94 -6.83
CA ARG A 32 17.83 0.68 -6.09
C ARG A 32 17.05 0.59 -4.76
N TYR A 33 16.64 1.75 -4.22
CA TYR A 33 15.83 1.80 -2.99
C TYR A 33 14.45 1.18 -3.20
N TYR A 34 13.90 1.28 -4.40
CA TYR A 34 12.57 0.81 -4.76
C TYR A 34 12.57 -0.61 -5.34
N LEU A 35 13.72 -1.20 -5.64
CA LEU A 35 13.80 -2.56 -6.20
C LEU A 35 13.60 -3.63 -5.13
N ALA A 36 12.64 -4.53 -5.34
CA ALA A 36 12.38 -5.68 -4.49
C ALA A 36 11.64 -6.78 -5.27
N ALA A 37 11.99 -8.04 -5.03
CA ALA A 37 11.39 -9.21 -5.68
C ALA A 37 11.22 -9.06 -7.21
N GLY A 38 12.20 -8.43 -7.88
CA GLY A 38 12.20 -8.26 -9.33
C GLY A 38 11.35 -7.10 -9.87
N ILE A 39 10.68 -6.31 -8.99
CA ILE A 39 9.88 -5.15 -9.42
C ILE A 39 10.45 -3.84 -8.89
N ASP A 40 10.28 -2.77 -9.65
CA ASP A 40 10.47 -1.40 -9.20
C ASP A 40 9.13 -0.90 -8.61
N LEU A 41 9.05 -0.86 -7.29
CA LEU A 41 7.84 -0.45 -6.55
C LEU A 41 7.40 0.98 -6.88
N ARG A 42 8.31 1.86 -7.30
CA ARG A 42 7.97 3.22 -7.68
C ARG A 42 7.30 3.25 -9.05
N ALA A 43 7.91 2.60 -10.04
CA ALA A 43 7.33 2.50 -11.39
C ALA A 43 5.98 1.79 -11.33
N GLU A 44 5.88 0.74 -10.51
CA GLU A 44 4.63 0.00 -10.30
C GLU A 44 3.56 0.88 -9.64
N ALA A 45 3.90 1.66 -8.58
CA ALA A 45 2.97 2.60 -7.97
C ALA A 45 2.47 3.66 -8.98
N GLU A 46 3.37 4.20 -9.80
CA GLU A 46 3.04 5.17 -10.85
C GLU A 46 2.07 4.57 -11.90
N ARG A 47 2.27 3.30 -12.28
CA ARG A 47 1.36 2.56 -13.17
C ARG A 47 -0.01 2.37 -12.52
N LEU A 48 -0.04 1.86 -11.29
CA LEU A 48 -1.27 1.56 -10.55
C LEU A 48 -2.10 2.81 -10.24
N CYS A 49 -1.49 3.96 -10.00
CA CYS A 49 -2.22 5.22 -9.79
C CYS A 49 -3.10 5.63 -10.98
N ARG A 50 -2.89 5.06 -12.18
CA ARG A 50 -3.64 5.36 -13.41
C ARG A 50 -4.83 4.44 -13.64
N LEU A 51 -5.04 3.43 -12.80
CA LEU A 51 -6.16 2.51 -12.91
C LEU A 51 -7.50 3.26 -12.80
N ASP A 52 -8.46 2.91 -13.65
CA ASP A 52 -9.80 3.49 -13.60
C ASP A 52 -10.49 3.22 -12.27
N ALA A 53 -10.25 2.05 -11.68
CA ALA A 53 -10.70 1.70 -10.34
C ALA A 53 -10.18 2.63 -9.23
N LEU A 54 -9.10 3.39 -9.47
CA LEU A 54 -8.51 4.37 -8.56
C LEU A 54 -8.73 5.82 -9.00
N GLY A 55 -9.56 6.06 -10.01
CA GLY A 55 -9.91 7.38 -10.54
C GLY A 55 -9.30 7.70 -11.90
N GLY A 56 -8.60 6.75 -12.52
CA GLY A 56 -8.05 6.89 -13.87
C GLY A 56 -6.98 7.99 -14.01
N ALA A 57 -6.69 8.35 -15.26
CA ALA A 57 -5.68 9.35 -15.61
C ALA A 57 -5.95 10.75 -15.00
N GLU A 58 -7.20 11.09 -14.76
CA GLU A 58 -7.63 12.36 -14.14
C GLU A 58 -7.81 12.25 -12.61
N GLY A 59 -7.51 11.09 -12.04
CA GLY A 59 -7.68 10.81 -10.62
C GLY A 59 -6.76 11.62 -9.70
N SER A 60 -7.14 11.71 -8.44
CA SER A 60 -6.37 12.45 -7.43
C SER A 60 -4.95 11.90 -7.25
N LEU A 61 -4.76 10.58 -7.40
CA LEU A 61 -3.44 9.94 -7.24
C LEU A 61 -2.50 10.25 -8.40
N VAL A 62 -3.02 10.51 -9.62
CA VAL A 62 -2.20 10.95 -10.76
C VAL A 62 -1.85 12.42 -10.63
N ARG A 63 -2.83 13.28 -10.30
CA ARG A 63 -2.59 14.72 -10.13
C ARG A 63 -1.66 15.04 -8.96
N ARG A 64 -1.73 14.24 -7.91
CA ARG A 64 -0.86 14.34 -6.74
C ARG A 64 -0.32 12.95 -6.39
N PRO A 65 0.78 12.51 -7.02
CA PRO A 65 1.37 11.21 -6.74
C PRO A 65 1.70 11.03 -5.25
N PRO A 66 1.41 9.86 -4.68
CA PRO A 66 1.68 9.63 -3.27
C PRO A 66 3.18 9.50 -2.98
N GLU A 67 3.58 9.89 -1.77
CA GLU A 67 4.93 9.63 -1.27
C GLU A 67 5.06 8.16 -0.88
N LEU A 68 5.82 7.38 -1.66
CA LEU A 68 6.12 5.99 -1.36
C LEU A 68 7.38 5.86 -0.50
N THR A 69 7.25 5.15 0.62
CA THR A 69 8.37 4.74 1.47
C THR A 69 8.54 3.23 1.47
N VAL A 70 9.73 2.74 1.13
CA VAL A 70 10.07 1.31 1.25
C VAL A 70 10.81 1.09 2.57
N ARG A 71 10.23 0.27 3.43
CA ARG A 71 10.81 -0.12 4.73
C ARG A 71 11.47 -1.48 4.57
N ARG A 72 12.71 -1.61 5.02
CA ARG A 72 13.42 -2.89 4.98
C ARG A 72 13.42 -3.51 6.38
N ALA A 73 12.90 -4.73 6.49
CA ALA A 73 12.88 -5.52 7.72
C ALA A 73 13.77 -6.76 7.57
N SER A 74 14.34 -7.25 8.68
CA SER A 74 15.16 -8.46 8.68
C SER A 74 14.33 -9.75 8.54
N LYS A 75 13.02 -9.69 8.79
CA LYS A 75 12.08 -10.83 8.70
C LYS A 75 10.69 -10.34 8.37
N ARG A 76 9.81 -11.27 7.99
CA ARG A 76 8.40 -10.98 7.71
C ARG A 76 7.74 -10.30 8.92
N PRO A 77 7.06 -9.16 8.74
CA PRO A 77 6.28 -8.52 9.79
C PRO A 77 5.12 -9.42 10.26
N ARG A 78 4.79 -9.37 11.54
CA ARG A 78 3.70 -10.18 12.09
C ARG A 78 2.30 -9.63 11.77
N SER A 79 2.18 -8.31 11.57
CA SER A 79 0.88 -7.66 11.52
C SER A 79 0.61 -6.86 10.25
N ARG A 80 1.59 -6.14 9.70
CA ARG A 80 1.36 -5.24 8.56
C ARG A 80 2.51 -5.29 7.58
N MET A 81 2.17 -5.48 6.30
CA MET A 81 3.10 -5.39 5.18
C MET A 81 3.22 -3.96 4.65
N GLY A 82 2.19 -3.15 4.83
CA GLY A 82 2.15 -1.74 4.44
C GLY A 82 1.28 -0.91 5.36
N PHE A 83 1.22 0.37 5.09
CA PHE A 83 0.22 1.29 5.64
C PHE A 83 0.08 2.52 4.73
N ALA A 84 -1.11 3.12 4.73
CA ALA A 84 -1.43 4.36 4.06
C ALA A 84 -1.84 5.44 5.07
N ILE A 85 -1.55 6.69 4.76
CA ILE A 85 -1.98 7.89 5.49
C ILE A 85 -2.64 8.82 4.47
N PRO A 86 -3.95 8.71 4.24
CA PRO A 86 -4.67 9.48 3.23
C PRO A 86 -4.50 11.00 3.39
N GLU A 87 -4.54 11.51 4.62
CA GLU A 87 -4.42 12.95 4.93
C GLU A 87 -3.06 13.51 4.50
N GLU A 88 -2.01 12.70 4.51
CA GLU A 88 -0.67 13.07 4.10
C GLU A 88 -0.35 12.65 2.66
N ASN A 89 -1.24 11.92 1.99
CA ASN A 89 -1.02 11.28 0.69
C ASN A 89 0.28 10.46 0.69
N ARG A 90 0.47 9.63 1.68
CA ARG A 90 1.65 8.79 1.90
C ARG A 90 1.30 7.33 2.05
N LEU A 91 2.16 6.47 1.52
CA LEU A 91 2.10 5.04 1.76
C LEU A 91 3.47 4.45 2.06
N SER A 92 3.47 3.30 2.70
CA SER A 92 4.68 2.56 3.03
C SER A 92 4.49 1.09 2.77
N VAL A 93 5.50 0.46 2.16
CA VAL A 93 5.54 -0.99 1.93
C VAL A 93 6.76 -1.56 2.65
N THR A 94 6.60 -2.71 3.29
CA THR A 94 7.70 -3.39 4.02
C THR A 94 8.23 -4.55 3.18
N VAL A 95 9.53 -4.52 2.93
CA VAL A 95 10.29 -5.53 2.20
C VAL A 95 11.15 -6.32 3.17
N TYR A 96 11.25 -7.64 3.01
CA TYR A 96 12.07 -8.53 3.83
C TYR A 96 12.66 -9.65 2.96
N PRO A 97 13.72 -10.34 3.41
CA PRO A 97 14.30 -11.45 2.68
C PRO A 97 13.27 -12.55 2.39
N GLY A 98 13.18 -13.00 1.14
CA GLY A 98 12.22 -14.03 0.72
C GLY A 98 10.78 -13.54 0.49
N ILE A 99 10.54 -12.22 0.48
CA ILE A 99 9.23 -11.70 0.08
C ILE A 99 8.94 -12.06 -1.38
N ARG A 100 7.73 -12.53 -1.67
CA ARG A 100 7.29 -12.86 -3.02
C ARG A 100 6.86 -11.61 -3.76
N ARG A 101 6.90 -11.66 -5.08
CA ARG A 101 6.44 -10.57 -5.94
C ARG A 101 4.96 -10.25 -5.71
N GLY A 102 4.10 -11.27 -5.69
CA GLY A 102 2.67 -11.11 -5.46
C GLY A 102 2.32 -10.51 -4.10
N ASP A 103 3.10 -10.80 -3.03
CA ASP A 103 2.92 -10.16 -1.72
C ASP A 103 3.15 -8.63 -1.80
N LEU A 104 4.13 -8.20 -2.62
CA LEU A 104 4.42 -6.77 -2.81
C LEU A 104 3.35 -6.07 -3.65
N GLU A 105 2.94 -6.69 -4.76
CA GLU A 105 1.91 -6.16 -5.66
C GLU A 105 0.56 -6.03 -4.93
N GLU A 106 0.14 -7.06 -4.19
CA GLU A 106 -1.07 -6.99 -3.35
C GLU A 106 -0.95 -5.88 -2.31
N THR A 107 0.17 -5.81 -1.58
CA THR A 107 0.36 -4.80 -0.55
C THR A 107 0.34 -3.39 -1.13
N LEU A 108 1.06 -3.16 -2.22
CA LEU A 108 1.16 -1.84 -2.85
C LEU A 108 -0.22 -1.36 -3.33
N LEU A 109 -0.96 -2.23 -4.03
CA LEU A 109 -2.30 -1.88 -4.51
C LEU A 109 -3.29 -1.68 -3.37
N HIS A 110 -3.23 -2.50 -2.32
CA HIS A 110 -4.03 -2.36 -1.11
C HIS A 110 -3.86 -0.97 -0.47
N GLU A 111 -2.62 -0.51 -0.31
CA GLU A 111 -2.34 0.80 0.28
C GLU A 111 -2.74 1.96 -0.66
N LEU A 112 -2.64 1.79 -1.98
CA LEU A 112 -3.14 2.77 -2.95
C LEU A 112 -4.66 2.88 -2.92
N VAL A 113 -5.38 1.77 -2.74
CA VAL A 113 -6.85 1.79 -2.56
C VAL A 113 -7.23 2.58 -1.30
N HIS A 114 -6.49 2.45 -0.19
CA HIS A 114 -6.71 3.29 0.99
C HIS A 114 -6.56 4.78 0.69
N LEU A 115 -5.59 5.16 -0.14
CA LEU A 115 -5.42 6.57 -0.54
C LEU A 115 -6.55 7.04 -1.46
N ALA A 116 -7.03 6.19 -2.37
CA ALA A 116 -8.10 6.53 -3.32
C ALA A 116 -9.47 6.64 -2.63
N VAL A 117 -9.80 5.69 -1.76
CA VAL A 117 -11.08 5.67 -1.01
C VAL A 117 -11.09 6.70 0.12
N GLY A 118 -9.90 7.08 0.63
CA GLY A 118 -9.72 8.03 1.72
C GLY A 118 -9.97 7.44 3.10
N ALA A 119 -9.87 8.29 4.11
CA ALA A 119 -10.18 7.94 5.49
C ALA A 119 -11.68 7.66 5.62
N ALA A 120 -12.02 6.52 6.22
CA ALA A 120 -13.42 6.17 6.44
C ALA A 120 -14.10 7.19 7.38
N PRO A 121 -15.12 7.92 6.93
CA PRO A 121 -15.77 8.92 7.76
C PRO A 121 -16.44 8.28 8.99
N GLY A 122 -16.27 8.90 10.15
CA GLY A 122 -16.97 8.52 11.38
C GLY A 122 -16.50 7.22 12.03
N GLY A 123 -15.22 6.85 11.90
CA GLY A 123 -14.67 5.66 12.58
C GLY A 123 -15.13 4.33 11.99
N ARG A 124 -15.64 4.32 10.76
CA ARG A 124 -16.02 3.10 10.05
C ARG A 124 -14.79 2.23 9.76
N ARG A 125 -15.03 0.94 9.54
CA ARG A 125 -13.97 -0.05 9.27
C ARG A 125 -13.19 0.35 8.02
N TRP A 126 -11.87 0.43 8.13
CA TRP A 126 -10.93 0.71 7.03
C TRP A 126 -11.11 -0.21 5.81
N HIS A 127 -11.58 -1.44 6.02
CA HIS A 127 -11.84 -2.45 5.00
C HIS A 127 -13.35 -2.69 4.85
N GLY A 128 -14.13 -1.62 4.69
CA GLY A 128 -15.57 -1.68 4.41
C GLY A 128 -15.88 -2.16 2.98
N ARG A 129 -17.18 -2.16 2.65
CA ARG A 129 -17.66 -2.60 1.32
C ARG A 129 -17.03 -1.81 0.18
N GLU A 130 -16.93 -0.50 0.32
CA GLU A 130 -16.36 0.40 -0.68
C GLU A 130 -14.89 0.07 -0.96
N PHE A 131 -14.09 -0.07 0.09
CA PHE A 131 -12.69 -0.49 -0.02
C PHE A 131 -12.57 -1.86 -0.72
N THR A 132 -13.36 -2.85 -0.27
CA THR A 132 -13.29 -4.22 -0.80
C THR A 132 -13.64 -4.26 -2.29
N GLU A 133 -14.64 -3.48 -2.70
CA GLU A 133 -15.05 -3.38 -4.10
C GLU A 133 -13.98 -2.69 -4.95
N ALA A 134 -13.44 -1.55 -4.49
CA ALA A 134 -12.36 -0.85 -5.17
C ALA A 134 -11.11 -1.74 -5.33
N LEU A 135 -10.72 -2.47 -4.27
CA LEU A 135 -9.59 -3.40 -4.36
C LEU A 135 -9.84 -4.53 -5.35
N ARG A 136 -11.05 -5.10 -5.37
CA ARG A 136 -11.43 -6.16 -6.32
C ARG A 136 -11.36 -5.66 -7.76
N MET A 137 -11.89 -4.48 -8.03
CA MET A 137 -11.84 -3.85 -9.37
C MET A 137 -10.40 -3.56 -9.79
N ALA A 138 -9.62 -2.95 -8.90
CA ALA A 138 -8.23 -2.63 -9.17
C ALA A 138 -7.36 -3.88 -9.41
N MET A 139 -7.58 -4.97 -8.67
CA MET A 139 -6.89 -6.25 -8.91
C MET A 139 -7.26 -6.88 -10.25
N ALA A 140 -8.52 -6.78 -10.65
CA ALA A 140 -8.96 -7.28 -11.95
C ALA A 140 -8.37 -6.46 -13.10
N GLU A 141 -8.33 -5.13 -12.96
CA GLU A 141 -7.80 -4.22 -13.97
C GLU A 141 -6.27 -4.32 -14.07
N ALA A 142 -5.56 -4.29 -12.92
CA ALA A 142 -4.11 -4.25 -12.90
C ALA A 142 -3.45 -5.56 -13.34
N TYR A 143 -4.05 -6.69 -12.96
CA TYR A 143 -3.40 -8.01 -13.01
C TYR A 143 -4.31 -9.13 -13.55
N GLY A 144 -5.51 -8.82 -14.00
CA GLY A 144 -6.46 -9.83 -14.48
C GLY A 144 -7.02 -10.76 -13.39
N VAL A 145 -6.76 -10.48 -12.11
CA VAL A 145 -7.19 -11.33 -10.98
C VAL A 145 -8.70 -11.19 -10.76
N ARG A 146 -9.45 -12.24 -11.09
CA ARG A 146 -10.91 -12.31 -10.95
C ARG A 146 -11.32 -13.45 -10.04
N GLY A 147 -12.53 -13.37 -9.46
CA GLY A 147 -13.12 -14.46 -8.68
C GLY A 147 -12.52 -14.66 -7.28
N VAL A 148 -11.49 -13.91 -6.89
CA VAL A 148 -10.94 -13.94 -5.54
C VAL A 148 -11.88 -13.19 -4.60
N ARG A 149 -12.28 -13.85 -3.51
CA ARG A 149 -13.08 -13.24 -2.44
C ARG A 149 -12.17 -13.01 -1.24
N PRO A 150 -11.65 -11.79 -1.04
CA PRO A 150 -10.88 -11.49 0.15
C PRO A 150 -11.80 -11.61 1.37
N SER A 151 -11.39 -12.41 2.34
CA SER A 151 -12.03 -12.39 3.65
C SER A 151 -11.29 -11.38 4.53
N ASN A 152 -12.00 -10.71 5.44
CA ASN A 152 -11.40 -9.78 6.42
C ASN A 152 -10.31 -10.43 7.29
N ALA A 153 -10.22 -11.76 7.28
CA ALA A 153 -9.26 -12.53 8.06
C ALA A 153 -8.05 -13.00 7.25
N TYR A 154 -8.07 -12.91 5.93
CA TYR A 154 -7.01 -13.47 5.09
C TYR A 154 -6.36 -12.42 4.19
N HIS A 155 -5.22 -11.91 4.65
CA HIS A 155 -4.31 -11.15 3.81
C HIS A 155 -3.44 -12.14 3.02
N GLY A 156 -3.40 -12.02 1.70
CA GLY A 156 -2.59 -12.88 0.85
C GLY A 156 -3.38 -13.69 -0.18
N ALA A 157 -4.71 -13.59 -0.21
CA ALA A 157 -5.52 -14.28 -1.21
C ALA A 157 -5.20 -13.81 -2.64
N TYR A 158 -4.98 -12.52 -2.82
CA TYR A 158 -4.56 -11.95 -4.08
C TYR A 158 -3.10 -12.29 -4.39
N ALA A 159 -2.21 -12.25 -3.39
CA ALA A 159 -0.82 -12.65 -3.57
C ALA A 159 -0.68 -14.06 -4.11
N GLU A 160 -1.46 -15.03 -3.62
CA GLU A 160 -1.45 -16.39 -4.14
C GLU A 160 -1.98 -16.49 -5.58
N ALA A 161 -2.98 -15.69 -5.93
CA ALA A 161 -3.48 -15.62 -7.29
C ALA A 161 -2.42 -15.01 -8.24
N LEU A 162 -1.75 -13.94 -7.80
CA LEU A 162 -0.67 -13.29 -8.54
C LEU A 162 0.52 -14.24 -8.75
N GLU A 163 0.93 -14.99 -7.73
CA GLU A 163 2.02 -15.97 -7.87
C GLU A 163 1.69 -17.05 -8.91
N ARG A 164 0.42 -17.50 -8.99
CA ARG A 164 -0.01 -18.45 -10.04
C ARG A 164 0.06 -17.83 -11.43
N ILE A 165 -0.35 -16.56 -11.57
CA ILE A 165 -0.24 -15.84 -12.84
C ILE A 165 1.22 -15.70 -13.25
N HIS A 166 2.09 -15.25 -12.37
CA HIS A 166 3.53 -15.12 -12.67
C HIS A 166 4.19 -16.45 -13.02
N ALA A 167 3.83 -17.53 -12.32
CA ALA A 167 4.33 -18.88 -12.66
C ALA A 167 3.86 -19.34 -14.05
N HIS A 168 2.63 -19.04 -14.42
CA HIS A 168 2.09 -19.35 -15.72
C HIS A 168 2.78 -18.54 -16.82
N GLU A 169 2.93 -17.21 -16.64
CA GLU A 169 3.66 -16.32 -17.56
C GLU A 169 5.10 -16.79 -17.77
N ALA A 170 5.80 -17.16 -16.70
CA ALA A 170 7.15 -17.69 -16.76
C ALA A 170 7.21 -18.99 -17.57
N THR A 171 6.20 -19.86 -17.45
CA THR A 171 6.10 -21.10 -18.22
C THR A 171 5.90 -20.82 -19.70
N LEU A 172 5.00 -19.90 -20.06
CA LEU A 172 4.77 -19.49 -21.45
C LEU A 172 6.02 -18.87 -22.06
N ALA A 173 6.70 -17.98 -21.33
CA ALA A 173 7.93 -17.36 -21.78
C ALA A 173 9.04 -18.40 -22.05
N ALA A 174 9.15 -19.43 -21.20
CA ALA A 174 10.08 -20.54 -21.38
C ALA A 174 9.77 -21.38 -22.62
N GLN A 175 8.50 -21.40 -23.05
CA GLN A 175 8.03 -22.07 -24.29
C GLN A 175 8.13 -21.16 -25.53
N GLY A 176 8.66 -19.94 -25.41
CA GLY A 176 8.75 -18.96 -26.48
C GLY A 176 7.44 -18.29 -26.87
N VAL A 177 6.40 -18.44 -26.04
CA VAL A 177 5.10 -17.79 -26.25
C VAL A 177 5.12 -16.45 -25.51
N HIS A 178 5.07 -15.35 -26.27
CA HIS A 178 4.99 -14.02 -25.70
C HIS A 178 3.53 -13.63 -25.40
N PRO A 179 3.23 -13.03 -24.22
CA PRO A 179 1.86 -12.66 -23.82
C PRO A 179 1.11 -11.82 -24.86
N GLU A 180 1.81 -10.96 -25.58
CA GLU A 180 1.25 -10.11 -26.65
C GLU A 180 0.64 -10.92 -27.81
N GLN A 181 1.03 -12.18 -27.99
CA GLN A 181 0.49 -13.04 -29.04
C GLN A 181 -0.85 -13.69 -28.67
N LEU A 182 -1.19 -13.72 -27.38
CA LEU A 182 -2.44 -14.31 -26.88
C LEU A 182 -3.64 -13.35 -27.01
N GLU A 183 -3.40 -12.04 -26.98
CA GLU A 183 -4.46 -11.02 -27.11
C GLU A 183 -4.97 -10.87 -28.56
N LEU A 184 -4.17 -11.30 -29.55
CA LEU A 184 -4.54 -11.22 -30.97
C LEU A 184 -5.41 -12.40 -31.45
N SER A 185 -5.64 -13.39 -30.61
CA SER A 185 -6.36 -14.64 -30.97
C SER A 185 -7.70 -14.82 -30.27
N ALA A 186 -8.15 -13.83 -29.49
CA ALA A 186 -9.41 -13.82 -28.74
C ALA A 186 -10.38 -12.78 -29.29
#